data_39c1a7455c4cfcaf198ba3e7fe65579a
#
_entry.id   39c1a7455c4cfcaf198ba3e7fe65579a
#
_cell.length_a   1.000
_cell.length_b   1.000
_cell.length_c   1.000
_cell.angle_alpha   90.00
_cell.angle_beta   90.00
_cell.angle_gamma   90.00
#
_symmetry.space_group_name_H-M   'P 1'
#
loop_
_entity.id
_entity.type
_entity.pdbx_description
1 polymer ?
#
loop_
_entity_poly.entity_id
_entity_poly.type
_entity_poly.pdbx_seq_one_letter_code
_entity_poly.pdbx_strand_id
1 'polypeptide(L)'
;MKEFLLLIRTEGDYCGKMSAEEHAAHIKRVSDYIQNLAQQGKLKGAQPLTFNGSIIEGKNGVFKDGPFNETKEVIGGYFLILANDLNEAKEIARANPIFDDADNIRIEIREIKREEGIN
;
A
#
# COMPACT_ATOMS: atom_id res chain seq x y z
N MET A 1 -15.53 -13.31 4.73
CA MET A 1 -14.24 -12.96 4.11
C MET A 1 -13.28 -12.42 5.16
N LYS A 2 -12.00 -12.56 4.91
CA LYS A 2 -10.95 -12.05 5.78
C LYS A 2 -10.50 -10.68 5.31
N GLU A 3 -9.94 -9.91 6.20
CA GLU A 3 -9.36 -8.61 5.86
C GLU A 3 -7.85 -8.75 5.65
N PHE A 4 -7.36 -8.09 4.60
CA PHE A 4 -5.92 -8.05 4.30
C PHE A 4 -5.48 -6.62 4.09
N LEU A 5 -4.30 -6.32 4.58
CA LEU A 5 -3.65 -5.04 4.33
C LEU A 5 -2.60 -5.24 3.24
N LEU A 6 -2.71 -4.47 2.18
CA LEU A 6 -1.75 -4.45 1.08
C LEU A 6 -0.89 -3.20 1.25
N LEU A 7 0.38 -3.40 1.58
CA LEU A 7 1.33 -2.31 1.78
C LEU A 7 2.15 -2.13 0.49
N ILE A 8 2.00 -0.98 -0.14
CA ILE A 8 2.72 -0.68 -1.38
C ILE A 8 4.09 -0.11 -1.02
N ARG A 9 5.13 -0.85 -1.37
CA ARG A 9 6.51 -0.50 -1.08
C ARG A 9 7.16 0.03 -2.34
N THR A 10 7.70 1.25 -2.27
CA THR A 10 8.28 1.94 -3.41
C THR A 10 9.67 2.47 -3.07
N GLU A 11 10.48 2.72 -4.10
CA GLU A 11 11.77 3.41 -3.93
C GLU A 11 11.54 4.92 -4.10
N GLY A 12 11.12 5.58 -3.02
CA GLY A 12 10.81 7.00 -3.03
C GLY A 12 9.58 7.34 -3.87
N ASP A 13 9.53 8.57 -4.36
CA ASP A 13 8.40 9.09 -5.13
C ASP A 13 8.45 8.61 -6.58
N TYR A 14 7.81 7.48 -6.86
CA TYR A 14 7.75 6.93 -8.21
C TYR A 14 6.97 7.83 -9.18
N CYS A 15 6.00 8.61 -8.68
CA CYS A 15 5.22 9.54 -9.51
C CYS A 15 6.05 10.74 -9.95
N GLY A 16 7.08 11.10 -9.20
CA GLY A 16 7.95 12.23 -9.54
C GLY A 16 8.77 12.03 -10.81
N LYS A 17 8.88 10.78 -11.28
CA LYS A 17 9.59 10.44 -12.52
C LYS A 17 8.68 10.40 -13.74
N MET A 18 7.37 10.57 -13.54
CA MET A 18 6.38 10.52 -14.60
C MET A 18 6.19 11.87 -15.25
N SER A 19 5.92 11.87 -16.57
CA SER A 19 5.40 13.07 -17.25
C SER A 19 3.99 13.37 -16.74
N ALA A 20 3.48 14.56 -17.01
CA ALA A 20 2.11 14.94 -16.64
C ALA A 20 1.08 13.97 -17.27
N GLU A 21 1.30 13.56 -18.51
CA GLU A 21 0.42 12.61 -19.19
C GLU A 21 0.48 11.21 -18.59
N GLU A 22 1.69 10.73 -18.27
CA GLU A 22 1.88 9.45 -17.61
C GLU A 22 1.23 9.43 -16.23
N HIS A 23 1.39 10.50 -15.48
CA HIS A 23 0.80 10.63 -14.15
C HIS A 23 -0.73 10.62 -14.21
N ALA A 24 -1.32 11.40 -15.13
CA ALA A 24 -2.77 11.42 -15.31
C ALA A 24 -3.32 10.05 -15.70
N ALA A 25 -2.63 9.34 -16.60
CA ALA A 25 -3.02 7.99 -17.01
C ALA A 25 -2.90 6.99 -15.85
N HIS A 26 -1.87 7.11 -15.04
CA HIS A 26 -1.68 6.28 -13.85
C HIS A 26 -2.82 6.48 -12.84
N ILE A 27 -3.15 7.73 -12.54
CA ILE A 27 -4.24 8.06 -11.61
C ILE A 27 -5.57 7.48 -12.11
N LYS A 28 -5.84 7.57 -13.41
CA LYS A 28 -7.07 6.99 -13.97
C LYS A 28 -7.10 5.48 -13.81
N ARG A 29 -6.00 4.79 -14.09
CA ARG A 29 -5.95 3.33 -13.95
C ARG A 29 -6.12 2.89 -12.49
N VAL A 30 -5.50 3.60 -11.56
CA VAL A 30 -5.65 3.32 -10.13
C VAL A 30 -7.09 3.58 -9.68
N SER A 31 -7.70 4.67 -10.14
CA SER A 31 -9.09 4.98 -9.84
C SER A 31 -10.04 3.89 -10.34
N ASP A 32 -9.82 3.40 -11.57
CA ASP A 32 -10.63 2.32 -12.14
C ASP A 32 -10.46 1.02 -11.33
N TYR A 33 -9.24 0.72 -10.91
CA TYR A 33 -8.95 -0.44 -10.08
C TYR A 33 -9.68 -0.35 -8.72
N ILE A 34 -9.63 0.81 -8.08
CA ILE A 34 -10.31 1.07 -6.82
C ILE A 34 -11.82 0.90 -6.97
N GLN A 35 -12.40 1.50 -8.02
CA GLN A 35 -13.83 1.40 -8.27
C GLN A 35 -14.28 -0.03 -8.51
N ASN A 36 -13.49 -0.80 -9.25
CA ASN A 36 -13.79 -2.19 -9.52
C ASN A 36 -13.80 -3.03 -8.23
N LEU A 37 -12.82 -2.84 -7.36
CA LEU A 37 -12.78 -3.51 -6.06
C LEU A 37 -13.97 -3.10 -5.18
N ALA A 38 -14.31 -1.81 -5.18
CA ALA A 38 -15.44 -1.30 -4.41
C ALA A 38 -16.77 -1.90 -4.89
N GLN A 39 -16.95 -2.00 -6.20
CA GLN A 39 -18.17 -2.60 -6.78
C GLN A 39 -18.31 -4.08 -6.44
N GLN A 40 -17.19 -4.78 -6.27
CA GLN A 40 -17.19 -6.19 -5.87
C GLN A 40 -17.36 -6.36 -4.36
N GLY A 41 -17.45 -5.28 -3.61
CA GLY A 41 -17.54 -5.33 -2.14
C GLY A 41 -16.25 -5.78 -1.46
N LYS A 42 -15.12 -5.64 -2.14
CA LYS A 42 -13.82 -6.13 -1.66
C LYS A 42 -12.90 -5.03 -1.14
N LEU A 43 -13.30 -3.78 -1.21
CA LEU A 43 -12.49 -2.67 -0.73
C LEU A 43 -13.07 -2.07 0.53
N LYS A 44 -12.26 -1.98 1.58
CA LYS A 44 -12.62 -1.28 2.82
C LYS A 44 -11.96 0.08 2.93
N GLY A 45 -10.83 0.28 2.30
CA GLY A 45 -10.14 1.56 2.30
C GLY A 45 -8.88 1.51 1.48
N ALA A 46 -8.42 2.67 1.04
CA ALA A 46 -7.17 2.83 0.32
C ALA A 46 -6.72 4.28 0.46
N GLN A 47 -5.45 4.50 0.72
CA GLN A 47 -4.88 5.84 0.81
C GLN A 47 -3.45 5.84 0.27
N PRO A 48 -3.09 6.84 -0.54
CA PRO A 48 -1.68 7.12 -0.81
C PRO A 48 -1.07 7.82 0.41
N LEU A 49 0.23 7.64 0.61
CA LEU A 49 0.95 8.27 1.70
C LEU A 49 1.99 9.24 1.13
N THR A 50 2.21 10.35 1.84
CA THR A 50 3.33 11.23 1.50
C THR A 50 4.64 10.53 1.85
N PHE A 51 5.73 10.97 1.23
CA PHE A 51 7.06 10.39 1.47
C PHE A 51 7.77 11.01 2.67
N ASN A 52 7.20 12.08 3.21
CA ASN A 52 7.70 12.72 4.43
C ASN A 52 7.13 12.01 5.64
N GLY A 53 8.00 11.55 6.49
CA GLY A 53 7.56 10.85 7.69
C GLY A 53 8.70 10.71 8.66
N SER A 54 8.46 10.02 9.75
CA SER A 54 9.44 9.78 10.77
C SER A 54 9.29 8.39 11.35
N ILE A 55 10.38 7.84 11.82
CA ILE A 55 10.41 6.59 12.56
C ILE A 55 10.89 6.91 13.96
N ILE A 56 10.16 6.42 14.96
CA ILE A 56 10.56 6.55 16.36
C ILE A 56 11.01 5.18 16.84
N GLU A 57 12.22 5.10 17.33
CA GLU A 57 12.74 3.90 18.00
C GLU A 57 12.86 4.19 19.49
N GLY A 58 12.53 3.22 20.33
CA GLY A 58 12.64 3.44 21.74
C GLY A 58 12.53 2.19 22.56
N LYS A 59 13.03 2.29 23.81
CA LYS A 59 12.92 1.23 24.82
C LYS A 59 13.03 1.89 26.19
N ASN A 60 12.17 1.47 27.11
CA ASN A 60 12.21 1.91 28.50
C ASN A 60 12.20 3.44 28.68
N GLY A 61 11.37 4.12 27.87
CA GLY A 61 11.22 5.58 27.95
C GLY A 61 12.31 6.38 27.26
N VAL A 62 13.26 5.72 26.56
CA VAL A 62 14.30 6.38 25.78
C VAL A 62 13.97 6.23 24.30
N PHE A 63 13.83 7.35 23.60
CA PHE A 63 13.37 7.37 22.21
C PHE A 63 14.41 8.03 21.30
N LYS A 64 14.45 7.56 20.06
CA LYS A 64 15.21 8.18 18.96
C LYS A 64 14.29 8.42 17.80
N ASP A 65 14.37 9.60 17.22
CA ASP A 65 13.62 9.95 16.01
C ASP A 65 14.54 9.81 14.79
N GLY A 66 13.98 9.30 13.69
CA GLY A 66 14.68 9.21 12.43
C GLY A 66 13.88 9.72 11.29
N PRO A 67 14.51 9.80 10.12
CA PRO A 67 14.46 8.70 9.16
C PRO A 67 15.64 7.72 9.35
N PHE A 68 15.30 6.48 9.71
CA PHE A 68 16.27 5.40 9.83
C PHE A 68 16.20 4.49 8.59
N ASN A 69 16.23 5.09 7.42
CA ASN A 69 16.10 4.36 6.17
C ASN A 69 17.44 3.74 5.79
N GLU A 70 17.66 2.52 6.22
CA GLU A 70 18.78 1.71 5.73
C GLU A 70 18.54 1.30 4.28
N THR A 71 17.28 1.28 3.84
CA THR A 71 16.89 1.01 2.46
C THR A 71 16.19 2.23 1.90
N LYS A 72 16.24 2.39 0.58
CA LYS A 72 15.54 3.48 -0.12
C LYS A 72 14.04 3.22 -0.22
N GLU A 73 13.59 2.08 0.26
CA GLU A 73 12.21 1.64 0.15
C GLU A 73 11.35 2.25 1.24
N VAL A 74 10.21 2.81 0.82
CA VAL A 74 9.22 3.39 1.73
C VAL A 74 7.84 2.81 1.42
N ILE A 75 6.93 2.92 2.38
CA ILE A 75 5.53 2.56 2.15
C ILE A 75 4.85 3.78 1.54
N GLY A 76 4.49 3.67 0.26
CA GLY A 76 3.89 4.76 -0.50
C GLY A 76 2.36 4.77 -0.47
N GLY A 77 1.75 3.78 0.14
CA GLY A 77 0.31 3.71 0.24
C GLY A 77 -0.17 2.35 0.75
N TYR A 78 -1.46 2.24 0.96
CA TYR A 78 -2.04 0.98 1.39
C TYR A 78 -3.44 0.79 0.82
N PHE A 79 -3.84 -0.49 0.75
CA PHE A 79 -5.21 -0.91 0.48
C PHE A 79 -5.64 -1.85 1.59
N LEU A 80 -6.82 -1.63 2.13
CA LEU A 80 -7.46 -2.56 3.05
C LEU A 80 -8.58 -3.25 2.28
N ILE A 81 -8.43 -4.56 2.09
CA ILE A 81 -9.30 -5.35 1.23
C ILE A 81 -9.96 -6.50 1.97
N LEU A 82 -11.02 -7.02 1.36
CA LEU A 82 -11.67 -8.26 1.78
C LEU A 82 -11.36 -9.34 0.74
N ALA A 83 -10.94 -10.50 1.20
CA ALA A 83 -10.68 -11.65 0.34
C ALA A 83 -10.97 -12.93 1.12
N ASN A 84 -11.27 -14.00 0.42
CA ASN A 84 -11.58 -15.28 1.04
C ASN A 84 -10.35 -15.92 1.68
N ASP A 85 -9.19 -15.75 1.04
CA ASP A 85 -7.93 -16.33 1.48
C ASP A 85 -6.74 -15.53 0.94
N LEU A 86 -5.55 -15.94 1.32
CA LEU A 86 -4.32 -15.30 0.87
C LEU A 86 -4.15 -15.37 -0.66
N ASN A 87 -4.57 -16.46 -1.30
CA ASN A 87 -4.45 -16.59 -2.74
C ASN A 87 -5.31 -15.55 -3.47
N GLU A 88 -6.53 -15.33 -3.03
CA GLU A 88 -7.37 -14.28 -3.59
C GLU A 88 -6.77 -12.88 -3.34
N ALA A 89 -6.23 -12.64 -2.14
CA ALA A 89 -5.55 -11.37 -1.83
C ALA A 89 -4.36 -11.15 -2.77
N LYS A 90 -3.60 -12.19 -3.09
CA LYS A 90 -2.51 -12.10 -4.06
C LYS A 90 -3.00 -11.75 -5.46
N GLU A 91 -4.12 -12.33 -5.91
CA GLU A 91 -4.70 -12.00 -7.21
C GLU A 91 -5.13 -10.54 -7.27
N ILE A 92 -5.74 -10.06 -6.20
CA ILE A 92 -6.13 -8.65 -6.11
C ILE A 92 -4.90 -7.75 -6.18
N ALA A 93 -3.83 -8.09 -5.46
CA ALA A 93 -2.59 -7.31 -5.48
C ALA A 93 -1.93 -7.30 -6.86
N ARG A 94 -1.89 -8.45 -7.55
CA ARG A 94 -1.28 -8.55 -8.89
C ARG A 94 -1.97 -7.68 -9.91
N ALA A 95 -3.27 -7.44 -9.75
CA ALA A 95 -4.06 -6.63 -10.68
C ALA A 95 -3.85 -5.13 -10.50
N ASN A 96 -3.10 -4.70 -9.48
CA ASN A 96 -2.84 -3.28 -9.26
C ASN A 96 -1.99 -2.72 -10.39
N PRO A 97 -2.47 -1.66 -11.09
CA PRO A 97 -1.76 -1.10 -12.23
C PRO A 97 -0.41 -0.48 -11.90
N ILE A 98 -0.10 -0.27 -10.61
CA ILE A 98 1.20 0.26 -10.21
C ILE A 98 2.37 -0.60 -10.71
N PHE A 99 2.16 -1.91 -10.83
CA PHE A 99 3.20 -2.81 -11.34
C PHE A 99 3.57 -2.54 -12.80
N ASP A 100 2.61 -2.03 -13.59
CA ASP A 100 2.83 -1.69 -14.99
C ASP A 100 3.36 -0.26 -15.15
N ASP A 101 3.03 0.62 -14.21
CA ASP A 101 3.28 2.04 -14.32
C ASP A 101 4.59 2.49 -13.67
N ALA A 102 5.18 1.68 -12.81
CA ALA A 102 6.39 2.03 -12.07
C ALA A 102 7.31 0.82 -11.91
N ASP A 103 8.60 1.12 -11.69
CA ASP A 103 9.63 0.11 -11.46
C ASP A 103 9.84 -0.13 -9.97
N ASN A 104 10.37 -1.31 -9.65
CA ASN A 104 10.81 -1.65 -8.28
C ASN A 104 9.70 -1.55 -7.26
N ILE A 105 8.49 -1.98 -7.64
CA ILE A 105 7.32 -2.00 -6.76
C ILE A 105 7.21 -3.37 -6.11
N ARG A 106 6.95 -3.36 -4.81
CA ARG A 106 6.60 -4.56 -4.08
C ARG A 106 5.32 -4.29 -3.29
N ILE A 107 4.43 -5.25 -3.23
CA ILE A 107 3.23 -5.17 -2.41
C ILE A 107 3.34 -6.27 -1.36
N GLU A 108 3.42 -5.85 -0.11
CA GLU A 108 3.42 -6.76 1.03
C GLU A 108 1.98 -7.02 1.45
N ILE A 109 1.60 -8.27 1.57
CA ILE A 109 0.23 -8.69 1.87
C ILE A 109 0.21 -9.27 3.28
N ARG A 110 -0.57 -8.67 4.16
CA ARG A 110 -0.67 -9.11 5.55
C ARG A 110 -2.15 -9.28 5.92
N GLU A 111 -2.49 -10.45 6.42
CA GLU A 111 -3.84 -10.68 6.95
C GLU A 111 -4.00 -9.89 8.26
N ILE A 112 -5.12 -9.20 8.41
CA ILE A 112 -5.45 -8.51 9.65
C ILE A 112 -5.77 -9.57 10.70
N LYS A 113 -5.01 -9.55 11.78
CA LYS A 113 -5.23 -10.46 12.89
C LYS A 113 -6.39 -9.97 13.73
N ARG A 114 -7.41 -10.80 13.87
CA ARG A 114 -8.53 -10.49 14.74
C ARG A 114 -8.31 -11.16 16.08
N GLU A 115 -8.26 -10.33 17.10
CA GLU A 115 -8.15 -10.78 18.48
C GLU A 115 -9.31 -10.24 19.27
N GLU A 116 -9.79 -11.03 20.22
CA GLU A 116 -10.89 -10.64 21.09
C GLU A 116 -10.57 -9.36 21.85
N GLY A 117 -11.49 -8.39 21.78
CA GLY A 117 -11.33 -7.12 22.45
C GLY A 117 -10.52 -6.07 21.72
N ILE A 118 -9.92 -6.39 20.57
CA ILE A 118 -9.10 -5.46 19.80
C ILE A 118 -9.80 -5.00 18.52
N ASN A 119 -10.51 -5.89 17.88
CA ASN A 119 -11.23 -5.61 16.64
C ASN A 119 -12.75 -5.59 16.91
#